data_5e726e74a92f4dbe1042df58271fc9dd
#
_entry.id   5e726e74a92f4dbe1042df58271fc9dd
#
_cell.length_a   1.000
_cell.length_b   1.000
_cell.length_c   1.000
_cell.angle_alpha   90.00
_cell.angle_beta   90.00
_cell.angle_gamma   90.00
#
_symmetry.space_group_name_H-M   'P 1'
#
loop_
_entity.id
_entity.type
_entity.pdbx_description
1 polymer ?
#
loop_
_entity_poly.entity_id
_entity_poly.type
_entity_poly.pdbx_seq_one_letter_code
_entity_poly.pdbx_strand_id
1 'polypeptide(L)'
;MTNKYIDLTEDSLNLYLKDVRKTDILTIDEEVNLAKRIKDGDQNALNQLVKANLRFVIKVAKEYQNQGLPIADLISEGNYGLITAAKRFDHTKGFRFISYAIWWIKQSILQSLNDNSRTVRLPGNIINKLSKIKKQIESFEKENQRNPQNDEVEQISTPICISYNMTINEDGEEMINLLEDNFFKRPDIFTEEEEYLKSKEMNRIIRGLSAREIEIINCYYGINGEPMTLEMIGDEVGLTKERVRQIKEGAIRKIRNNMGGIFNI
;
A
#
# COMPACT_ATOMS: atom_id res chain seq x y z
N MET A 1 22.58 22.99 -8.46
CA MET A 1 21.36 23.67 -8.95
C MET A 1 20.23 23.25 -8.05
N THR A 2 19.93 24.07 -7.05
CA THR A 2 18.87 23.82 -6.07
C THR A 2 17.52 23.88 -6.79
N ASN A 3 16.83 22.74 -6.77
CA ASN A 3 15.52 22.56 -7.38
C ASN A 3 14.51 23.48 -6.65
N LYS A 4 14.19 24.60 -7.26
CA LYS A 4 13.18 25.55 -6.78
C LYS A 4 11.79 25.01 -7.14
N TYR A 5 11.40 23.87 -6.54
CA TYR A 5 9.99 23.58 -6.39
C TYR A 5 9.46 24.61 -5.40
N ILE A 6 8.82 25.65 -5.96
CA ILE A 6 8.01 26.59 -5.19
C ILE A 6 7.04 25.73 -4.41
N ASP A 7 7.15 25.76 -3.10
CA ASP A 7 6.27 25.00 -2.21
C ASP A 7 4.92 25.72 -2.22
N LEU A 8 4.12 25.45 -3.26
CA LEU A 8 2.80 26.04 -3.50
C LEU A 8 1.88 25.88 -2.27
N THR A 9 2.20 24.93 -1.41
CA THR A 9 1.47 24.67 -0.17
C THR A 9 1.78 25.70 0.90
N GLU A 10 3.04 26.12 1.07
CA GLU A 10 3.42 27.14 2.04
C GLU A 10 2.90 28.52 1.64
N ASP A 11 2.99 28.88 0.36
CA ASP A 11 2.47 30.15 -0.13
C ASP A 11 0.95 30.24 -0.01
N SER A 12 0.21 29.18 -0.31
CA SER A 12 -1.26 29.13 -0.15
C SER A 12 -1.68 29.20 1.30
N LEU A 13 -0.96 28.51 2.21
CA LEU A 13 -1.20 28.60 3.64
C LEU A 13 -0.96 30.00 4.19
N ASN A 14 0.11 30.67 3.76
CA ASN A 14 0.44 32.04 4.17
C ASN A 14 -0.64 33.04 3.70
N LEU A 15 -1.16 32.89 2.50
CA LEU A 15 -2.29 33.70 2.01
C LEU A 15 -3.55 33.48 2.85
N TYR A 16 -3.89 32.22 3.13
CA TYR A 16 -5.02 31.88 4.01
C TYR A 16 -4.87 32.49 5.40
N LEU A 17 -3.71 32.36 6.04
CA LEU A 17 -3.43 32.95 7.35
C LEU A 17 -3.55 34.47 7.35
N LYS A 18 -3.12 35.14 6.26
CA LYS A 18 -3.25 36.58 6.09
C LYS A 18 -4.73 37.02 6.00
N ASP A 19 -5.55 36.26 5.30
CA ASP A 19 -6.97 36.57 5.15
C ASP A 19 -7.75 36.32 6.43
N VAL A 20 -7.47 35.23 7.14
CA VAL A 20 -8.09 34.92 8.44
C VAL A 20 -7.75 35.98 9.51
N ARG A 21 -6.58 36.61 9.44
CA ARG A 21 -6.21 37.71 10.38
C ARG A 21 -7.07 38.96 10.23
N LYS A 22 -7.66 39.17 9.06
CA LYS A 22 -8.51 40.37 8.78
C LYS A 22 -9.92 40.26 9.35
N THR A 23 -10.33 39.06 9.79
CA THR A 23 -11.69 38.84 10.29
C THR A 23 -11.83 39.31 11.72
N ASP A 24 -12.92 40.03 11.98
CA ASP A 24 -13.26 40.56 13.30
C ASP A 24 -13.83 39.47 14.22
N ILE A 25 -13.67 39.67 15.52
CA ILE A 25 -14.18 38.75 16.55
C ILE A 25 -15.63 39.16 16.86
N LEU A 26 -16.54 38.20 16.89
CA LEU A 26 -17.96 38.44 17.20
C LEU A 26 -18.19 38.66 18.69
N THR A 27 -19.13 39.55 18.97
CA THR A 27 -19.70 39.74 20.31
C THR A 27 -20.70 38.63 20.62
N ILE A 28 -21.08 38.48 21.90
CA ILE A 28 -22.02 37.43 22.32
C ILE A 28 -23.39 37.63 21.64
N ASP A 29 -23.85 38.88 21.56
CA ASP A 29 -25.14 39.21 20.96
C ASP A 29 -25.17 38.91 19.46
N GLU A 30 -24.07 39.17 18.77
CA GLU A 30 -23.90 38.80 17.36
C GLU A 30 -23.89 37.29 17.15
N GLU A 31 -23.20 36.53 18.01
CA GLU A 31 -23.22 35.05 17.96
C GLU A 31 -24.68 34.53 18.09
N VAL A 32 -25.45 35.05 19.01
CA VAL A 32 -26.84 34.66 19.22
C VAL A 32 -27.73 35.03 18.02
N ASN A 33 -27.57 36.25 17.46
CA ASN A 33 -28.32 36.67 16.30
C ASN A 33 -28.00 35.82 15.06
N LEU A 34 -26.71 35.51 14.83
CA LEU A 34 -26.30 34.63 13.74
C LEU A 34 -26.83 33.21 13.94
N ALA A 35 -26.78 32.69 15.18
CA ALA A 35 -27.30 31.36 15.48
C ALA A 35 -28.82 31.23 15.23
N LYS A 36 -29.63 32.30 15.50
CA LYS A 36 -31.05 32.34 15.17
C LYS A 36 -31.25 32.23 13.64
N ARG A 37 -30.53 33.06 12.87
CA ARG A 37 -30.64 33.09 11.41
C ARG A 37 -30.17 31.75 10.79
N ILE A 38 -29.19 31.07 11.39
CA ILE A 38 -28.74 29.75 10.95
C ILE A 38 -29.85 28.70 11.13
N LYS A 39 -30.61 28.75 12.23
CA LYS A 39 -31.79 27.90 12.44
C LYS A 39 -32.88 28.13 11.39
N ASP A 40 -33.02 29.36 10.91
CA ASP A 40 -33.93 29.72 9.83
C ASP A 40 -33.40 29.35 8.43
N GLY A 41 -32.22 28.77 8.34
CA GLY A 41 -31.61 28.27 7.09
C GLY A 41 -30.72 29.29 6.36
N ASP A 42 -30.34 30.41 6.98
CA ASP A 42 -29.49 31.42 6.35
C ASP A 42 -28.03 30.97 6.24
N GLN A 43 -27.62 30.64 5.01
CA GLN A 43 -26.26 30.24 4.69
C GLN A 43 -25.22 31.36 4.86
N ASN A 44 -25.64 32.63 4.68
CA ASN A 44 -24.72 33.77 4.87
C ASN A 44 -24.38 33.95 6.35
N ALA A 45 -25.35 33.76 7.24
CA ALA A 45 -25.13 33.79 8.68
C ALA A 45 -24.17 32.65 9.12
N LEU A 46 -24.34 31.47 8.58
CA LEU A 46 -23.42 30.35 8.83
C LEU A 46 -21.97 30.70 8.40
N ASN A 47 -21.81 31.25 7.19
CA ASN A 47 -20.50 31.64 6.69
C ASN A 47 -19.86 32.75 7.54
N GLN A 48 -20.63 33.69 8.05
CA GLN A 48 -20.16 34.76 8.94
C GLN A 48 -19.67 34.19 10.27
N LEU A 49 -20.46 33.30 10.90
CA LEU A 49 -20.10 32.66 12.17
C LEU A 49 -18.83 31.82 12.03
N VAL A 50 -18.71 31.02 10.94
CA VAL A 50 -17.53 30.21 10.66
C VAL A 50 -16.32 31.10 10.44
N LYS A 51 -16.39 32.10 9.54
CA LYS A 51 -15.28 32.99 9.22
C LYS A 51 -14.67 33.65 10.45
N ALA A 52 -15.52 34.20 11.35
CA ALA A 52 -15.08 34.86 12.56
C ALA A 52 -14.31 33.92 13.53
N ASN A 53 -14.55 32.63 13.45
CA ASN A 53 -13.96 31.62 14.34
C ASN A 53 -12.79 30.82 13.73
N LEU A 54 -12.38 31.03 12.45
CA LEU A 54 -11.29 30.33 11.82
C LEU A 54 -9.96 30.49 12.56
N ARG A 55 -9.70 31.66 13.19
CA ARG A 55 -8.49 31.88 14.00
C ARG A 55 -8.38 30.89 15.15
N PHE A 56 -9.52 30.51 15.74
CA PHE A 56 -9.54 29.55 16.82
C PHE A 56 -9.20 28.12 16.33
N VAL A 57 -9.70 27.73 15.14
CA VAL A 57 -9.33 26.45 14.52
C VAL A 57 -7.82 26.33 14.32
N ILE A 58 -7.19 27.40 13.81
CA ILE A 58 -5.73 27.43 13.62
C ILE A 58 -4.99 27.20 14.93
N LYS A 59 -5.46 27.82 16.03
CA LYS A 59 -4.87 27.63 17.35
C LYS A 59 -4.95 26.16 17.80
N VAL A 60 -6.14 25.55 17.65
CA VAL A 60 -6.34 24.14 18.02
C VAL A 60 -5.53 23.21 17.11
N ALA A 61 -5.51 23.45 15.79
CA ALA A 61 -4.74 22.62 14.84
C ALA A 61 -3.25 22.60 15.15
N LYS A 62 -2.67 23.70 15.63
CA LYS A 62 -1.27 23.79 16.06
C LYS A 62 -0.93 22.87 17.24
N GLU A 63 -1.90 22.56 18.12
CA GLU A 63 -1.68 21.61 19.23
C GLU A 63 -1.44 20.17 18.73
N TYR A 64 -1.91 19.85 17.51
CA TYR A 64 -1.79 18.53 16.87
C TYR A 64 -0.74 18.47 15.77
N GLN A 65 0.09 19.49 15.64
CA GLN A 65 1.17 19.53 14.65
C GLN A 65 2.19 18.41 14.89
N ASN A 66 2.85 17.93 13.82
CA ASN A 66 3.87 16.87 13.86
C ASN A 66 3.37 15.48 14.29
N GLN A 67 2.07 15.21 14.13
CA GLN A 67 1.49 13.89 14.43
C GLN A 67 1.19 13.05 13.17
N GLY A 68 1.83 13.35 12.04
CA GLY A 68 1.72 12.57 10.80
C GLY A 68 0.90 13.23 9.70
N LEU A 69 0.26 14.37 9.97
CA LEU A 69 -0.43 15.17 8.95
C LEU A 69 0.15 16.60 8.87
N PRO A 70 0.18 17.19 7.67
CA PRO A 70 0.57 18.58 7.47
C PRO A 70 -0.43 19.53 8.13
N ILE A 71 0.03 20.71 8.57
CA ILE A 71 -0.79 21.68 9.27
C ILE A 71 -1.98 22.19 8.42
N ALA A 72 -1.83 22.24 7.10
CA ALA A 72 -2.88 22.66 6.19
C ALA A 72 -4.07 21.69 6.22
N ASP A 73 -3.81 20.38 6.28
CA ASP A 73 -4.84 19.35 6.36
C ASP A 73 -5.53 19.37 7.72
N LEU A 74 -4.76 19.53 8.81
CA LEU A 74 -5.33 19.66 10.16
C LEU A 74 -6.28 20.88 10.27
N ILE A 75 -5.93 22.01 9.65
CA ILE A 75 -6.77 23.19 9.60
C ILE A 75 -8.04 22.91 8.79
N SER A 76 -7.93 22.25 7.65
CA SER A 76 -9.06 21.91 6.77
C SER A 76 -10.06 21.00 7.50
N GLU A 77 -9.58 19.96 8.16
CA GLU A 77 -10.41 19.07 8.98
C GLU A 77 -11.01 19.77 10.19
N GLY A 78 -10.24 20.65 10.85
CA GLY A 78 -10.73 21.49 11.93
C GLY A 78 -11.84 22.44 11.46
N ASN A 79 -11.72 23.01 10.27
CA ASN A 79 -12.77 23.86 9.67
C ASN A 79 -14.03 23.04 9.36
N TYR A 80 -13.90 21.79 8.91
CA TYR A 80 -15.05 20.90 8.75
C TYR A 80 -15.76 20.65 10.08
N GLY A 81 -15.00 20.38 11.15
CA GLY A 81 -15.53 20.28 12.51
C GLY A 81 -16.25 21.55 12.97
N LEU A 82 -15.68 22.73 12.70
CA LEU A 82 -16.28 24.04 13.01
C LEU A 82 -17.61 24.24 12.27
N ILE A 83 -17.68 23.90 10.98
CA ILE A 83 -18.92 24.00 10.18
C ILE A 83 -20.00 23.07 10.75
N THR A 84 -19.61 21.85 11.12
CA THR A 84 -20.53 20.88 11.73
C THR A 84 -21.05 21.39 13.07
N ALA A 85 -20.20 22.00 13.90
CA ALA A 85 -20.59 22.64 15.15
C ALA A 85 -21.56 23.81 14.92
N ALA A 86 -21.28 24.66 13.93
CA ALA A 86 -22.14 25.83 13.62
C ALA A 86 -23.55 25.43 13.21
N LYS A 87 -23.69 24.33 12.43
CA LYS A 87 -25.03 23.81 12.05
C LYS A 87 -25.81 23.22 13.21
N ARG A 88 -25.13 22.73 14.26
CA ARG A 88 -25.76 22.05 15.42
C ARG A 88 -25.80 22.92 16.68
N PHE A 89 -25.28 24.15 16.59
CA PHE A 89 -25.22 25.03 17.75
C PHE A 89 -26.59 25.51 18.20
N ASP A 90 -26.85 25.44 19.52
CA ASP A 90 -28.06 25.93 20.14
C ASP A 90 -27.78 27.10 21.11
N HIS A 91 -28.16 28.30 20.69
CA HIS A 91 -27.97 29.54 21.45
C HIS A 91 -28.81 29.60 22.72
N THR A 92 -29.87 28.78 22.85
CA THR A 92 -30.76 28.80 24.02
C THR A 92 -30.09 28.31 25.29
N LYS A 93 -28.99 27.58 25.17
CA LYS A 93 -28.23 27.00 26.29
C LYS A 93 -27.30 27.98 27.01
N GLY A 94 -27.18 29.21 26.54
CA GLY A 94 -26.42 30.29 27.20
C GLY A 94 -24.90 30.17 27.17
N PHE A 95 -24.32 29.19 26.44
CA PHE A 95 -22.89 29.04 26.31
C PHE A 95 -22.36 29.75 25.07
N ARG A 96 -21.07 30.14 25.12
CA ARG A 96 -20.35 30.67 23.96
C ARG A 96 -20.21 29.62 22.87
N PHE A 97 -20.33 30.04 21.61
CA PHE A 97 -20.16 29.14 20.47
C PHE A 97 -18.82 28.40 20.51
N ILE A 98 -17.71 29.07 20.83
CA ILE A 98 -16.38 28.49 20.91
C ILE A 98 -16.30 27.32 21.91
N SER A 99 -16.97 27.40 23.06
CA SER A 99 -16.99 26.36 24.08
C SER A 99 -17.64 25.06 23.60
N TYR A 100 -18.61 25.18 22.69
CA TYR A 100 -19.23 24.04 22.02
C TYR A 100 -18.41 23.56 20.83
N ALA A 101 -17.90 24.46 20.01
CA ALA A 101 -17.20 24.17 18.78
C ALA A 101 -15.86 23.40 19.00
N ILE A 102 -15.16 23.65 20.13
CA ILE A 102 -13.88 23.02 20.43
C ILE A 102 -13.94 21.49 20.40
N TRP A 103 -15.05 20.90 20.86
CA TRP A 103 -15.25 19.46 20.89
C TRP A 103 -15.35 18.89 19.47
N TRP A 104 -16.09 19.56 18.60
CA TRP A 104 -16.25 19.15 17.19
C TRP A 104 -14.97 19.33 16.40
N ILE A 105 -14.25 20.43 16.63
CA ILE A 105 -12.95 20.69 16.00
C ILE A 105 -11.94 19.61 16.39
N LYS A 106 -11.79 19.33 17.69
CA LYS A 106 -10.87 18.29 18.19
C LYS A 106 -11.26 16.91 17.69
N GLN A 107 -12.56 16.59 17.70
CA GLN A 107 -13.05 15.31 17.20
C GLN A 107 -12.71 15.10 15.72
N SER A 108 -12.95 16.12 14.88
CA SER A 108 -12.66 16.03 13.44
C SER A 108 -11.16 15.87 13.18
N ILE A 109 -10.31 16.65 13.85
CA ILE A 109 -8.85 16.56 13.74
C ILE A 109 -8.34 15.18 14.19
N LEU A 110 -8.79 14.69 15.35
CA LEU A 110 -8.36 13.37 15.86
C LEU A 110 -8.83 12.22 14.96
N GLN A 111 -10.02 12.31 14.38
CA GLN A 111 -10.50 11.33 13.44
C GLN A 111 -9.66 11.31 12.18
N SER A 112 -9.33 12.47 11.61
CA SER A 112 -8.47 12.55 10.44
C SER A 112 -7.05 12.05 10.73
N LEU A 113 -6.49 12.34 11.90
CA LEU A 113 -5.21 11.77 12.35
C LEU A 113 -5.27 10.24 12.42
N ASN A 114 -6.33 9.67 12.97
CA ASN A 114 -6.48 8.22 13.07
C ASN A 114 -6.59 7.56 11.68
N ASP A 115 -7.26 8.22 10.74
CA ASP A 115 -7.53 7.65 9.42
C ASP A 115 -6.37 7.85 8.44
N ASN A 116 -5.66 8.99 8.49
CA ASN A 116 -4.77 9.44 7.42
C ASN A 116 -3.31 9.68 7.86
N SER A 117 -2.96 9.57 9.15
CA SER A 117 -1.59 9.84 9.62
C SER A 117 -0.56 8.78 9.22
N ARG A 118 -1.01 7.60 8.79
CA ARG A 118 -0.15 6.46 8.44
C ARG A 118 -0.36 6.02 7.00
N THR A 119 0.72 5.60 6.33
CA THR A 119 0.67 5.02 4.98
C THR A 119 -0.22 3.78 4.94
N VAL A 120 -0.13 2.92 5.97
CA VAL A 120 -1.05 1.78 6.15
C VAL A 120 -2.01 2.11 7.29
N ARG A 121 -3.30 2.26 6.96
CA ARG A 121 -4.35 2.57 7.92
C ARG A 121 -4.48 1.46 8.97
N LEU A 122 -4.55 1.86 10.24
CA LEU A 122 -4.80 0.96 11.37
C LEU A 122 -6.22 1.15 11.91
N PRO A 123 -6.88 0.08 12.36
CA PRO A 123 -8.15 0.19 13.08
C PRO A 123 -8.00 1.04 14.35
N GLY A 124 -9.02 1.84 14.68
CA GLY A 124 -9.00 2.74 15.84
C GLY A 124 -8.72 2.03 17.17
N ASN A 125 -9.13 0.78 17.31
CA ASN A 125 -8.85 -0.03 18.50
C ASN A 125 -7.34 -0.24 18.71
N ILE A 126 -6.59 -0.46 17.62
CA ILE A 126 -5.13 -0.63 17.67
C ILE A 126 -4.45 0.70 18.00
N ILE A 127 -4.90 1.80 17.41
CA ILE A 127 -4.37 3.15 17.69
C ILE A 127 -4.57 3.50 19.16
N ASN A 128 -5.74 3.22 19.72
CA ASN A 128 -6.03 3.45 21.13
C ASN A 128 -5.15 2.60 22.06
N LYS A 129 -4.89 1.34 21.70
CA LYS A 129 -3.96 0.49 22.44
C LYS A 129 -2.53 1.03 22.39
N LEU A 130 -2.05 1.40 21.19
CA LEU A 130 -0.72 2.01 21.03
C LEU A 130 -0.55 3.30 21.84
N SER A 131 -1.58 4.15 21.88
CA SER A 131 -1.58 5.38 22.69
C SER A 131 -1.49 5.10 24.17
N LYS A 132 -2.17 4.04 24.66
CA LYS A 132 -2.08 3.60 26.06
C LYS A 132 -0.68 3.06 26.40
N ILE A 133 -0.13 2.23 25.52
CA ILE A 133 1.22 1.66 25.69
C ILE A 133 2.25 2.79 25.72
N LYS A 134 2.17 3.77 24.79
CA LYS A 134 3.07 4.91 24.79
C LYS A 134 3.03 5.68 26.11
N LYS A 135 1.84 5.92 26.66
CA LYS A 135 1.70 6.56 27.98
C LYS A 135 2.28 5.73 29.11
N GLN A 136 2.14 4.40 29.07
CA GLN A 136 2.73 3.49 30.05
C GLN A 136 4.26 3.55 29.98
N ILE A 137 4.83 3.54 28.78
CA ILE A 137 6.29 3.69 28.57
C ILE A 137 6.76 5.03 29.15
N GLU A 138 6.11 6.13 28.79
CA GLU A 138 6.47 7.47 29.28
C GLU A 138 6.37 7.60 30.81
N SER A 139 5.40 6.95 31.46
CA SER A 139 5.29 6.92 32.91
C SER A 139 6.38 6.07 33.56
N PHE A 140 6.68 4.90 32.96
CA PHE A 140 7.73 4.00 33.42
C PHE A 140 9.12 4.63 33.33
N GLU A 141 9.40 5.33 32.22
CA GLU A 141 10.67 6.09 32.03
C GLU A 141 10.84 7.19 33.06
N LYS A 142 9.75 7.88 33.42
CA LYS A 142 9.79 8.93 34.46
C LYS A 142 10.04 8.37 35.85
N GLU A 143 9.48 7.20 36.15
CA GLU A 143 9.60 6.57 37.48
C GLU A 143 10.95 5.85 37.66
N ASN A 144 11.38 5.13 36.63
CA ASN A 144 12.55 4.24 36.72
C ASN A 144 13.82 4.78 36.06
N GLN A 145 13.74 5.93 35.34
CA GLN A 145 14.85 6.55 34.59
C GLN A 145 15.56 5.59 33.63
N ARG A 146 14.86 4.55 33.15
CA ARG A 146 15.31 3.59 32.13
C ARG A 146 14.19 3.23 31.20
N ASN A 147 14.53 2.76 29.99
CA ASN A 147 13.57 2.20 29.07
C ASN A 147 13.03 0.85 29.59
N PRO A 148 11.73 0.55 29.43
CA PRO A 148 11.16 -0.74 29.80
C PRO A 148 11.73 -1.85 28.90
N GLN A 149 11.89 -3.06 29.47
CA GLN A 149 12.26 -4.25 28.71
C GLN A 149 11.04 -4.82 27.98
N ASN A 150 11.28 -5.68 26.98
CA ASN A 150 10.23 -6.26 26.13
C ASN A 150 9.15 -7.02 26.91
N ASP A 151 9.47 -7.56 28.07
CA ASP A 151 8.55 -8.31 28.93
C ASP A 151 7.72 -7.41 29.86
N GLU A 152 8.11 -6.16 30.04
CA GLU A 152 7.45 -5.20 30.93
C GLU A 152 6.33 -4.39 30.25
N VAL A 153 6.27 -4.43 28.91
CA VAL A 153 5.27 -3.70 28.13
C VAL A 153 4.68 -4.59 27.06
N GLU A 154 3.36 -4.55 26.92
CA GLU A 154 2.65 -5.28 25.86
C GLU A 154 3.14 -4.85 24.48
N GLN A 155 3.72 -5.78 23.71
CA GLN A 155 4.18 -5.51 22.36
C GLN A 155 3.04 -5.68 21.37
N ILE A 156 2.78 -4.65 20.58
CA ILE A 156 1.88 -4.74 19.43
C ILE A 156 2.71 -4.62 18.17
N SER A 157 2.73 -5.69 17.37
CA SER A 157 3.35 -5.65 16.04
C SER A 157 2.53 -4.73 15.14
N THR A 158 3.12 -3.61 14.74
CA THR A 158 2.54 -2.69 13.77
C THR A 158 3.38 -2.70 12.50
N PRO A 159 2.77 -2.62 11.30
CA PRO A 159 3.52 -2.52 10.07
C PRO A 159 4.35 -1.23 10.06
N ILE A 160 5.65 -1.38 9.87
CA ILE A 160 6.59 -0.28 9.70
C ILE A 160 6.79 -0.09 8.21
N CYS A 161 6.48 1.11 7.70
CA CYS A 161 6.73 1.45 6.30
C CYS A 161 8.12 2.09 6.21
N ILE A 162 8.97 1.54 5.34
CA ILE A 162 10.31 2.05 5.05
C ILE A 162 10.29 2.56 3.61
N SER A 163 10.94 3.69 3.35
CA SER A 163 11.07 4.22 1.99
C SER A 163 12.05 3.38 1.17
N TYR A 164 11.67 2.99 -0.04
CA TYR A 164 12.57 2.34 -0.99
C TYR A 164 13.72 3.24 -1.45
N ASN A 165 13.55 4.55 -1.37
CA ASN A 165 14.59 5.53 -1.70
C ASN A 165 15.52 5.83 -0.51
N MET A 166 15.41 5.06 0.58
CA MET A 166 16.33 5.18 1.70
C MET A 166 17.72 4.68 1.27
N THR A 167 18.74 5.50 1.49
CA THR A 167 20.15 5.13 1.27
C THR A 167 20.61 4.17 2.35
N ILE A 168 21.21 3.04 1.96
CA ILE A 168 21.65 1.99 2.89
C ILE A 168 23.14 2.14 3.21
N ASN A 169 23.93 2.55 2.22
CA ASN A 169 25.40 2.63 2.32
C ASN A 169 25.87 4.09 2.25
N GLU A 170 27.08 4.34 2.71
CA GLU A 170 27.77 5.63 2.59
C GLU A 170 27.98 6.04 1.13
N ASP A 171 28.00 5.08 0.20
CA ASP A 171 28.12 5.28 -1.25
C ASP A 171 26.82 5.80 -1.90
N GLY A 172 25.72 5.95 -1.14
CA GLY A 172 24.46 6.51 -1.62
C GLY A 172 23.57 5.53 -2.38
N GLU A 173 23.81 4.22 -2.27
CA GLU A 173 22.92 3.21 -2.87
C GLU A 173 21.56 3.20 -2.20
N GLU A 174 20.50 3.28 -3.01
CA GLU A 174 19.11 3.23 -2.56
C GLU A 174 18.66 1.77 -2.35
N MET A 175 17.78 1.56 -1.36
CA MET A 175 17.23 0.24 -1.02
C MET A 175 16.53 -0.43 -2.21
N ILE A 176 15.94 0.35 -3.13
CA ILE A 176 15.26 -0.16 -4.32
C ILE A 176 16.20 -0.96 -5.23
N ASN A 177 17.48 -0.59 -5.28
CA ASN A 177 18.48 -1.26 -6.15
C ASN A 177 18.90 -2.64 -5.61
N LEU A 178 18.65 -2.92 -4.33
CA LEU A 178 18.96 -4.21 -3.69
C LEU A 178 17.78 -5.18 -3.71
N LEU A 179 16.58 -4.71 -4.05
CA LEU A 179 15.41 -5.57 -4.15
C LEU A 179 15.48 -6.35 -5.46
N GLU A 180 15.62 -7.66 -5.34
CA GLU A 180 15.52 -8.55 -6.49
C GLU A 180 14.12 -8.43 -7.12
N ASP A 181 14.06 -8.45 -8.44
CA ASP A 181 12.83 -8.34 -9.24
C ASP A 181 11.93 -9.61 -9.16
N ASN A 182 12.04 -10.34 -8.05
CA ASN A 182 11.29 -11.57 -7.77
C ASN A 182 9.78 -11.34 -7.58
N PHE A 183 9.36 -10.10 -7.33
CA PHE A 183 7.94 -9.76 -7.19
C PHE A 183 7.19 -9.71 -8.53
N PHE A 184 7.91 -9.56 -9.63
CA PHE A 184 7.36 -9.62 -10.97
C PHE A 184 7.84 -10.88 -11.72
N LYS A 185 7.62 -12.05 -11.12
CA LYS A 185 7.38 -13.22 -11.98
C LYS A 185 6.05 -12.95 -12.67
N ARG A 186 6.10 -12.09 -13.69
CA ARG A 186 5.07 -12.13 -14.73
C ARG A 186 5.04 -13.59 -15.17
N PRO A 187 3.87 -14.26 -15.16
CA PRO A 187 3.77 -15.51 -15.90
C PRO A 187 4.29 -15.14 -17.28
N ASP A 188 5.40 -15.77 -17.66
CA ASP A 188 6.10 -15.43 -18.90
C ASP A 188 5.14 -15.87 -20.01
N ILE A 189 4.33 -14.94 -20.49
CA ILE A 189 3.32 -15.21 -21.55
C ILE A 189 4.01 -15.84 -22.75
N PHE A 190 5.32 -15.53 -22.92
CA PHE A 190 6.18 -16.15 -23.93
C PHE A 190 6.50 -17.62 -23.62
N THR A 191 6.62 -18.04 -22.35
CA THR A 191 6.88 -19.44 -22.01
C THR A 191 5.69 -20.34 -22.32
N GLU A 192 4.44 -19.90 -22.10
CA GLU A 192 3.27 -20.68 -22.43
C GLU A 192 3.09 -20.85 -23.96
N GLU A 193 3.33 -19.78 -24.73
CA GLU A 193 3.32 -19.89 -26.19
C GLU A 193 4.50 -20.74 -26.73
N GLU A 194 5.72 -20.58 -26.18
CA GLU A 194 6.85 -21.41 -26.54
C GLU A 194 6.66 -22.87 -26.15
N GLU A 195 6.12 -23.19 -24.99
CA GLU A 195 5.78 -24.57 -24.59
C GLU A 195 4.70 -25.15 -25.47
N TYR A 196 3.67 -24.37 -25.80
CA TYR A 196 2.63 -24.79 -26.74
C TYR A 196 3.18 -25.07 -28.14
N LEU A 197 4.04 -24.20 -28.67
CA LEU A 197 4.70 -24.38 -29.96
C LEU A 197 5.63 -25.58 -29.95
N LYS A 198 6.47 -25.74 -28.90
CA LYS A 198 7.35 -26.88 -28.68
C LYS A 198 6.57 -28.19 -28.61
N SER A 199 5.45 -28.22 -27.90
CA SER A 199 4.59 -29.40 -27.80
C SER A 199 3.92 -29.75 -29.15
N LYS A 200 3.53 -28.75 -29.92
CA LYS A 200 2.91 -28.94 -31.24
C LYS A 200 3.93 -29.44 -32.28
N GLU A 201 5.13 -28.90 -32.26
CA GLU A 201 6.22 -29.38 -33.11
C GLU A 201 6.66 -30.79 -32.71
N MET A 202 6.79 -31.07 -31.42
CA MET A 202 7.12 -32.41 -30.91
C MET A 202 6.08 -33.44 -31.37
N ASN A 203 4.77 -33.11 -31.24
CA ASN A 203 3.71 -33.98 -31.72
C ASN A 203 3.74 -34.19 -33.25
N ARG A 204 4.20 -33.22 -34.02
CA ARG A 204 4.35 -33.32 -35.47
C ARG A 204 5.49 -34.25 -35.85
N ILE A 205 6.61 -34.19 -35.12
CA ILE A 205 7.80 -35.04 -35.32
C ILE A 205 7.49 -36.51 -34.96
N ILE A 206 6.75 -36.72 -33.88
CA ILE A 206 6.37 -38.03 -33.35
C ILE A 206 5.36 -38.75 -34.29
N ARG A 207 4.51 -38.05 -35.02
CA ARG A 207 3.51 -38.64 -35.95
C ARG A 207 4.11 -39.53 -37.04
N GLY A 208 5.40 -39.40 -37.31
CA GLY A 208 6.11 -40.26 -38.29
C GLY A 208 6.68 -41.57 -37.74
N LEU A 209 6.52 -41.85 -36.44
CA LEU A 209 7.06 -43.01 -35.74
C LEU A 209 5.93 -44.02 -35.47
N SER A 210 6.33 -45.32 -35.38
CA SER A 210 5.37 -46.36 -34.92
C SER A 210 5.13 -46.24 -33.40
N ALA A 211 4.03 -46.80 -32.89
CA ALA A 211 3.67 -46.78 -31.49
C ALA A 211 4.82 -47.30 -30.57
N ARG A 212 5.48 -48.38 -30.99
CA ARG A 212 6.59 -48.98 -30.28
C ARG A 212 7.84 -48.07 -30.28
N GLU A 213 8.10 -47.36 -31.37
CA GLU A 213 9.22 -46.39 -31.46
C GLU A 213 8.99 -45.20 -30.55
N ILE A 214 7.74 -44.72 -30.47
CA ILE A 214 7.33 -43.61 -29.57
C ILE A 214 7.50 -44.01 -28.11
N GLU A 215 7.06 -45.21 -27.74
CA GLU A 215 7.18 -45.73 -26.37
C GLU A 215 8.64 -45.83 -25.92
N ILE A 216 9.52 -46.43 -26.74
CA ILE A 216 10.94 -46.55 -26.45
C ILE A 216 11.64 -45.17 -26.34
N ILE A 217 11.28 -44.22 -27.20
CA ILE A 217 11.83 -42.86 -27.14
C ILE A 217 11.35 -42.12 -25.86
N ASN A 218 10.07 -42.23 -25.52
CA ASN A 218 9.51 -41.62 -24.33
C ASN A 218 10.19 -42.16 -23.04
N CYS A 219 10.33 -43.48 -22.93
CA CYS A 219 11.00 -44.10 -21.78
C CYS A 219 12.47 -43.75 -21.69
N TYR A 220 13.19 -43.76 -22.84
CA TYR A 220 14.62 -43.45 -22.84
C TYR A 220 14.97 -42.01 -22.49
N TYR A 221 14.20 -41.03 -22.99
CA TYR A 221 14.41 -39.61 -22.75
C TYR A 221 13.60 -39.03 -21.57
N GLY A 222 12.72 -39.84 -20.99
CA GLY A 222 11.90 -39.38 -19.86
C GLY A 222 10.86 -38.31 -20.22
N ILE A 223 10.31 -38.34 -21.44
CA ILE A 223 9.37 -37.32 -21.91
C ILE A 223 8.07 -37.33 -21.09
N ASN A 224 7.60 -38.50 -20.65
CA ASN A 224 6.39 -38.68 -19.83
C ASN A 224 6.71 -39.22 -18.42
N GLY A 225 7.96 -39.20 -17.96
CA GLY A 225 8.37 -39.76 -16.69
C GLY A 225 9.89 -39.66 -16.46
N GLU A 226 10.45 -40.51 -15.60
CA GLU A 226 11.90 -40.60 -15.40
C GLU A 226 12.59 -41.35 -16.53
N PRO A 227 13.81 -40.94 -16.96
CA PRO A 227 14.56 -41.60 -18.01
C PRO A 227 15.00 -43.01 -17.58
N MET A 228 14.80 -43.99 -18.45
CA MET A 228 15.10 -45.39 -18.20
C MET A 228 16.32 -45.87 -19.00
N THR A 229 17.04 -46.87 -18.45
CA THR A 229 18.13 -47.51 -19.18
C THR A 229 17.62 -48.48 -20.25
N LEU A 230 18.44 -48.76 -21.28
CA LEU A 230 18.05 -49.70 -22.37
C LEU A 230 17.69 -51.11 -21.87
N GLU A 231 18.22 -51.54 -20.73
CA GLU A 231 17.91 -52.81 -20.08
C GLU A 231 16.51 -52.77 -19.47
N MET A 232 16.23 -51.74 -18.68
CA MET A 232 14.91 -51.58 -18.06
C MET A 232 13.78 -51.47 -19.10
N ILE A 233 14.02 -50.73 -20.19
CA ILE A 233 13.07 -50.64 -21.31
C ILE A 233 12.91 -52.02 -22.00
N GLY A 234 13.98 -52.78 -22.12
CA GLY A 234 13.95 -54.14 -22.70
C GLY A 234 13.03 -55.06 -21.86
N ASP A 235 13.17 -55.02 -20.55
CA ASP A 235 12.39 -55.83 -19.61
C ASP A 235 10.91 -55.44 -19.66
N GLU A 236 10.60 -54.14 -19.79
CA GLU A 236 9.23 -53.61 -19.83
C GLU A 236 8.51 -53.93 -21.15
N VAL A 237 9.21 -53.78 -22.28
CA VAL A 237 8.66 -53.99 -23.62
C VAL A 237 8.81 -55.45 -24.11
N GLY A 238 9.50 -56.32 -23.34
CA GLY A 238 9.73 -57.73 -23.68
C GLY A 238 10.71 -57.90 -24.84
N LEU A 239 11.75 -57.05 -24.93
CA LEU A 239 12.75 -57.07 -25.98
C LEU A 239 14.18 -57.14 -25.40
N THR A 240 15.12 -57.65 -26.19
CA THR A 240 16.53 -57.61 -25.77
C THR A 240 17.09 -56.18 -25.83
N LYS A 241 18.03 -55.85 -24.95
CA LYS A 241 18.72 -54.55 -24.89
C LYS A 241 19.22 -54.10 -26.28
N GLU A 242 19.79 -54.99 -27.05
CA GLU A 242 20.31 -54.69 -28.39
C GLU A 242 19.18 -54.37 -29.37
N ARG A 243 18.02 -55.04 -29.23
CA ARG A 243 16.84 -54.75 -30.07
C ARG A 243 16.26 -53.39 -29.74
N VAL A 244 16.18 -53.00 -28.47
CA VAL A 244 15.76 -51.66 -28.02
C VAL A 244 16.70 -50.59 -28.58
N ARG A 245 18.02 -50.85 -28.56
CA ARG A 245 19.03 -49.93 -29.13
C ARG A 245 18.81 -49.72 -30.62
N GLN A 246 18.60 -50.84 -31.39
CA GLN A 246 18.33 -50.74 -32.84
C GLN A 246 17.06 -49.94 -33.16
N ILE A 247 16.00 -50.19 -32.42
CA ILE A 247 14.72 -49.46 -32.61
C ILE A 247 14.91 -47.98 -32.28
N LYS A 248 15.59 -47.67 -31.17
CA LYS A 248 15.90 -46.27 -30.79
C LYS A 248 16.71 -45.56 -31.88
N GLU A 249 17.78 -46.18 -32.39
CA GLU A 249 18.61 -45.59 -33.45
C GLU A 249 17.82 -45.39 -34.75
N GLY A 250 16.96 -46.36 -35.09
CA GLY A 250 16.07 -46.26 -36.24
C GLY A 250 15.08 -45.11 -36.11
N ALA A 251 14.48 -44.98 -34.93
CA ALA A 251 13.54 -43.88 -34.61
C ALA A 251 14.23 -42.51 -34.68
N ILE A 252 15.43 -42.37 -34.10
CA ILE A 252 16.21 -41.11 -34.15
C ILE A 252 16.56 -40.75 -35.62
N ARG A 253 16.89 -41.72 -36.42
CA ARG A 253 17.20 -41.51 -37.85
C ARG A 253 15.95 -41.01 -38.62
N LYS A 254 14.79 -41.58 -38.33
CA LYS A 254 13.50 -41.12 -38.90
C LYS A 254 13.16 -39.67 -38.44
N ILE A 255 13.35 -39.37 -37.15
CA ILE A 255 13.15 -38.02 -36.62
C ILE A 255 14.05 -37.04 -37.34
N ARG A 256 15.36 -37.36 -37.48
CA ARG A 256 16.33 -36.47 -38.14
C ARG A 256 15.97 -36.22 -39.62
N ASN A 257 15.46 -37.23 -40.33
CA ASN A 257 15.03 -37.08 -41.72
C ASN A 257 13.76 -36.21 -41.82
N ASN A 258 12.85 -36.34 -40.85
CA ASN A 258 11.64 -35.52 -40.82
C ASN A 258 11.96 -34.07 -40.42
N MET A 259 12.95 -33.83 -39.56
CA MET A 259 13.43 -32.49 -39.22
C MET A 259 14.21 -31.82 -40.36
N GLY A 260 14.96 -32.58 -41.16
CA GLY A 260 15.69 -32.04 -42.31
C GLY A 260 14.84 -31.39 -43.39
N GLY A 261 13.54 -31.70 -43.43
CA GLY A 261 12.57 -30.99 -44.27
C GLY A 261 12.01 -29.69 -43.70
N ILE A 262 12.30 -29.39 -42.39
CA ILE A 262 11.75 -28.20 -41.70
C ILE A 262 12.82 -27.09 -41.65
N PHE A 263 14.11 -27.41 -41.70
CA PHE A 263 15.22 -26.44 -41.64
C PHE A 263 15.81 -26.02 -42.99
N ASN A 264 15.19 -26.40 -44.10
CA ASN A 264 15.50 -25.91 -45.45
C ASN A 264 14.44 -24.87 -45.87
N ILE A 265 14.43 -23.71 -45.16
CA ILE A 265 13.86 -22.46 -45.67
C ILE A 265 14.94 -21.39 -45.49
#